data_bcf44d1bf6781467b9a1b94506ae1ded
#
_entry.id   bcf44d1bf6781467b9a1b94506ae1ded
#
_cell.length_a   1.000
_cell.length_b   1.000
_cell.length_c   1.000
_cell.angle_alpha   90.00
_cell.angle_beta   90.00
_cell.angle_gamma   90.00
#
_symmetry.space_group_name_H-M   'P 1'
#
loop_
_entity.id
_entity.type
_entity.pdbx_description
1 polymer ?
#
loop_
_entity_poly.entity_id
_entity_poly.type
_entity_poly.pdbx_seq_one_letter_code
_entity_poly.pdbx_strand_id
1 'polypeptide(L)'
;AMKYLCVKTAVADYLCEALVMTLEEVTASRGYDVPEEMIAQLNSPEGRGTSFSPLDEGSTYTLALLMYNSFGDTAFVSKSASTFGYFAKDFDRTKTLEDFIGAFGVTATVDVDSQSSEKTFRMDIARINDRDVLISGMTDMRDFAPQLKGYYDKELHMLIVEPQYAGMYNGAYATLGFSNGLSIFWGDAGMAVGYIGDTLYWASSPYSPEEVNSYMFLLFSTPQASSSSYLRQYAGSKTYSSLKMKPLQQASAQTAARAAESRTGSIETGGQRFTTYLTGERVAVPAKASGN
;
A
#
# COMPACT_ATOMS: atom_id res chain seq x y z
N ALA A 1 -36.05 -18.46 -4.75
CA ALA A 1 -34.82 -17.93 -5.30
C ALA A 1 -34.17 -16.95 -4.29
N MET A 2 -32.87 -16.77 -4.38
CA MET A 2 -32.14 -15.85 -3.51
C MET A 2 -31.07 -15.17 -4.33
N LYS A 3 -30.90 -13.86 -4.11
CA LYS A 3 -29.77 -13.10 -4.64
C LYS A 3 -28.92 -12.54 -3.53
N TYR A 4 -27.63 -12.37 -3.80
CA TYR A 4 -26.72 -11.69 -2.88
C TYR A 4 -25.89 -10.62 -3.58
N LEU A 5 -25.50 -9.62 -2.81
CA LEU A 5 -24.49 -8.63 -3.18
C LEU A 5 -23.50 -8.53 -2.02
N CYS A 6 -22.23 -8.82 -2.27
CA CYS A 6 -21.16 -8.63 -1.30
C CYS A 6 -20.11 -7.71 -1.91
N VAL A 7 -20.10 -6.47 -1.47
CA VAL A 7 -19.22 -5.42 -2.01
C VAL A 7 -18.70 -4.54 -0.87
N LYS A 8 -17.63 -3.78 -1.11
CA LYS A 8 -17.22 -2.74 -0.16
C LYS A 8 -18.40 -1.81 0.12
N THR A 9 -18.57 -1.37 1.37
CA THR A 9 -19.70 -0.50 1.75
C THR A 9 -19.74 0.76 0.91
N ALA A 10 -18.58 1.40 0.66
CA ALA A 10 -18.49 2.56 -0.22
C ALA A 10 -18.97 2.28 -1.66
N VAL A 11 -18.78 1.03 -2.15
CA VAL A 11 -19.32 0.60 -3.47
C VAL A 11 -20.84 0.49 -3.41
N ALA A 12 -21.37 -0.10 -2.34
CA ALA A 12 -22.82 -0.20 -2.15
C ALA A 12 -23.47 1.18 -2.13
N ASP A 13 -22.91 2.10 -1.35
CA ASP A 13 -23.38 3.49 -1.23
C ASP A 13 -23.31 4.21 -2.58
N TYR A 14 -22.17 4.12 -3.28
CA TYR A 14 -22.02 4.68 -4.63
C TYR A 14 -23.05 4.14 -5.62
N LEU A 15 -23.30 2.83 -5.62
CA LEU A 15 -24.29 2.23 -6.52
C LEU A 15 -25.71 2.72 -6.21
N CYS A 16 -26.05 2.83 -4.93
CA CYS A 16 -27.34 3.38 -4.51
C CYS A 16 -27.51 4.82 -4.98
N GLU A 17 -26.50 5.66 -4.80
CA GLU A 17 -26.52 7.05 -5.21
C GLU A 17 -26.55 7.21 -6.74
N ALA A 18 -25.64 6.54 -7.45
CA ALA A 18 -25.50 6.65 -8.90
C ALA A 18 -26.73 6.13 -9.68
N LEU A 19 -27.42 5.11 -9.15
CA LEU A 19 -28.60 4.53 -9.75
C LEU A 19 -29.91 5.13 -9.21
N VAL A 20 -29.84 5.93 -8.16
CA VAL A 20 -30.99 6.47 -7.43
C VAL A 20 -31.92 5.31 -6.97
N MET A 21 -31.31 4.28 -6.40
CA MET A 21 -31.93 3.03 -5.96
C MET A 21 -31.65 2.74 -4.49
N THR A 22 -32.56 2.03 -3.84
CA THR A 22 -32.29 1.43 -2.53
C THR A 22 -31.30 0.26 -2.67
N LEU A 23 -30.66 -0.13 -1.57
CA LEU A 23 -29.77 -1.31 -1.57
C LEU A 23 -30.50 -2.59 -1.95
N GLU A 24 -31.77 -2.73 -1.60
CA GLU A 24 -32.64 -3.83 -2.03
C GLU A 24 -32.80 -3.87 -3.54
N GLU A 25 -33.13 -2.74 -4.17
CA GLU A 25 -33.28 -2.61 -5.63
C GLU A 25 -31.95 -2.83 -6.35
N VAL A 26 -30.83 -2.33 -5.81
CA VAL A 26 -29.49 -2.61 -6.32
C VAL A 26 -29.21 -4.11 -6.25
N THR A 27 -29.53 -4.77 -5.13
CA THR A 27 -29.34 -6.22 -4.98
C THR A 27 -30.20 -7.00 -5.95
N ALA A 28 -31.44 -6.57 -6.18
CA ALA A 28 -32.33 -7.20 -7.17
C ALA A 28 -31.78 -7.12 -8.59
N SER A 29 -31.22 -5.96 -8.97
CA SER A 29 -30.77 -5.67 -10.34
C SER A 29 -29.32 -6.11 -10.62
N ARG A 30 -28.42 -6.06 -9.64
CA ARG A 30 -26.98 -6.27 -9.78
C ARG A 30 -26.44 -7.44 -8.96
N GLY A 31 -27.23 -7.98 -8.02
CA GLY A 31 -26.85 -9.12 -7.19
C GLY A 31 -26.70 -10.42 -7.99
N TYR A 32 -25.85 -11.29 -7.47
CA TYR A 32 -25.62 -12.62 -8.02
C TYR A 32 -26.67 -13.61 -7.48
N ASP A 33 -27.12 -14.52 -8.33
CA ASP A 33 -28.01 -15.60 -7.91
C ASP A 33 -27.24 -16.58 -7.00
N VAL A 34 -27.89 -16.98 -5.91
CA VAL A 34 -27.37 -18.03 -5.04
C VAL A 34 -27.75 -19.39 -5.64
N PRO A 35 -26.79 -20.29 -5.89
CA PRO A 35 -27.11 -21.65 -6.39
C PRO A 35 -28.06 -22.39 -5.48
N GLU A 36 -28.95 -23.17 -6.04
CA GLU A 36 -30.00 -23.93 -5.27
C GLU A 36 -29.36 -24.88 -4.24
N GLU A 37 -28.22 -25.46 -4.57
CA GLU A 37 -27.48 -26.36 -3.68
C GLU A 37 -26.98 -25.59 -2.43
N MET A 38 -26.57 -24.34 -2.60
CA MET A 38 -26.14 -23.47 -1.49
C MET A 38 -27.34 -23.04 -0.65
N ILE A 39 -28.49 -22.75 -1.26
CA ILE A 39 -29.76 -22.46 -0.55
C ILE A 39 -30.16 -23.66 0.32
N ALA A 40 -30.06 -24.87 -0.22
CA ALA A 40 -30.35 -26.10 0.53
C ALA A 40 -29.39 -26.29 1.73
N GLN A 41 -28.11 -25.97 1.56
CA GLN A 41 -27.12 -26.01 2.64
C GLN A 41 -27.37 -24.97 3.74
N LEU A 42 -27.75 -23.75 3.36
CA LEU A 42 -28.09 -22.68 4.30
C LEU A 42 -29.33 -23.00 5.14
N ASN A 43 -30.26 -23.72 4.56
CA ASN A 43 -31.50 -24.16 5.22
C ASN A 43 -31.36 -25.48 6.03
N SER A 44 -30.18 -26.08 6.03
CA SER A 44 -29.92 -27.28 6.84
C SER A 44 -29.86 -26.96 8.33
N PRO A 45 -30.28 -27.86 9.23
CA PRO A 45 -30.21 -27.65 10.68
C PRO A 45 -28.78 -27.44 11.20
N GLU A 46 -27.78 -27.85 10.42
CA GLU A 46 -26.36 -27.73 10.75
C GLU A 46 -25.78 -26.38 10.39
N GLY A 47 -26.56 -25.53 9.70
CA GLY A 47 -26.22 -24.13 9.36
C GLY A 47 -24.80 -23.98 8.84
N ARG A 48 -24.56 -24.29 7.56
CA ARG A 48 -23.26 -24.03 6.96
C ARG A 48 -23.16 -22.60 6.50
N GLY A 49 -22.11 -21.92 6.98
CA GLY A 49 -21.75 -20.59 6.48
C GLY A 49 -21.09 -20.69 5.10
N THR A 50 -21.17 -19.61 4.33
CA THR A 50 -20.31 -19.41 3.16
C THR A 50 -19.26 -18.38 3.47
N SER A 51 -18.12 -18.44 2.79
CA SER A 51 -17.04 -17.47 2.91
C SER A 51 -16.89 -16.72 1.59
N PHE A 52 -16.63 -15.44 1.68
CA PHE A 52 -16.25 -14.60 0.55
C PHE A 52 -14.75 -14.38 0.58
N SER A 53 -14.08 -14.68 -0.53
CA SER A 53 -12.62 -14.54 -0.65
C SER A 53 -12.26 -14.33 -2.13
N PRO A 54 -11.23 -13.52 -2.42
CA PRO A 54 -10.46 -12.70 -1.48
C PRO A 54 -11.21 -11.41 -1.10
N LEU A 55 -11.08 -10.98 0.16
CA LEU A 55 -11.51 -9.68 0.63
C LEU A 55 -10.27 -8.86 1.03
N ASP A 56 -10.28 -7.56 0.74
CA ASP A 56 -9.18 -6.68 1.12
C ASP A 56 -9.12 -6.50 2.64
N GLU A 57 -7.93 -6.48 3.22
CA GLU A 57 -7.71 -6.17 4.62
C GLU A 57 -8.14 -4.73 4.93
N GLY A 58 -8.67 -4.49 6.13
CA GLY A 58 -9.05 -3.15 6.61
C GLY A 58 -10.20 -2.49 5.87
N SER A 59 -10.98 -3.26 5.14
CA SER A 59 -12.11 -2.75 4.36
C SER A 59 -13.43 -3.14 4.99
N THR A 60 -14.41 -2.25 4.94
CA THR A 60 -15.79 -2.55 5.35
C THR A 60 -16.58 -3.04 4.15
N TYR A 61 -17.21 -4.19 4.30
CA TYR A 61 -18.06 -4.81 3.28
C TYR A 61 -19.51 -4.83 3.73
N THR A 62 -20.40 -4.59 2.79
CA THR A 62 -21.83 -4.80 2.96
C THR A 62 -22.24 -6.07 2.24
N LEU A 63 -22.78 -7.02 2.99
CA LEU A 63 -23.49 -8.19 2.46
C LEU A 63 -24.98 -7.89 2.48
N ALA A 64 -25.61 -7.93 1.33
CA ALA A 64 -27.05 -7.80 1.14
C ALA A 64 -27.59 -9.11 0.58
N LEU A 65 -28.70 -9.58 1.13
CA LEU A 65 -29.41 -10.79 0.69
C LEU A 65 -30.85 -10.43 0.40
N LEU A 66 -31.32 -10.83 -0.78
CA LEU A 66 -32.68 -10.67 -1.22
C LEU A 66 -33.27 -12.05 -1.53
N MET A 67 -34.31 -12.42 -0.80
CA MET A 67 -34.96 -13.71 -0.91
C MET A 67 -36.34 -13.54 -1.57
N TYR A 68 -36.70 -14.48 -2.41
CA TYR A 68 -38.00 -14.55 -3.07
C TYR A 68 -38.71 -15.85 -2.68
N ASN A 69 -39.96 -15.76 -2.29
CA ASN A 69 -40.79 -16.95 -2.13
C ASN A 69 -41.45 -17.36 -3.47
N SER A 70 -42.20 -18.46 -3.47
CA SER A 70 -42.91 -18.95 -4.65
C SER A 70 -44.08 -18.06 -5.10
N PHE A 71 -44.51 -17.13 -4.26
CA PHE A 71 -45.59 -16.18 -4.51
C PHE A 71 -45.12 -14.84 -5.01
N GLY A 72 -43.78 -14.61 -5.04
CA GLY A 72 -43.17 -13.37 -5.47
C GLY A 72 -42.94 -12.33 -4.35
N ASP A 73 -43.28 -12.68 -3.08
CA ASP A 73 -42.93 -11.81 -1.96
C ASP A 73 -41.42 -11.82 -1.71
N THR A 74 -40.91 -10.69 -1.27
CA THR A 74 -39.50 -10.51 -1.01
C THR A 74 -39.19 -10.37 0.49
N ALA A 75 -38.03 -10.83 0.91
CA ALA A 75 -37.45 -10.51 2.20
C ALA A 75 -36.01 -10.04 1.97
N PHE A 76 -35.69 -8.89 2.52
CA PHE A 76 -34.37 -8.26 2.38
C PHE A 76 -33.68 -8.15 3.73
N VAL A 77 -32.39 -8.47 3.75
CA VAL A 77 -31.51 -8.25 4.90
C VAL A 77 -30.15 -7.79 4.42
N SER A 78 -29.57 -6.82 5.12
CA SER A 78 -28.19 -6.42 4.89
C SER A 78 -27.43 -6.29 6.21
N LYS A 79 -26.14 -6.55 6.15
CA LYS A 79 -25.22 -6.39 7.29
C LYS A 79 -23.87 -5.97 6.77
N SER A 80 -23.28 -4.99 7.43
CA SER A 80 -21.90 -4.57 7.17
C SER A 80 -20.96 -5.16 8.22
N ALA A 81 -19.77 -5.55 7.78
CA ALA A 81 -18.69 -6.03 8.61
C ALA A 81 -17.36 -5.58 8.02
N SER A 82 -16.41 -5.27 8.89
CA SER A 82 -15.05 -4.92 8.48
C SER A 82 -14.18 -6.17 8.51
N THR A 83 -13.34 -6.32 7.48
CA THR A 83 -12.25 -7.29 7.51
C THR A 83 -11.20 -6.84 8.51
N PHE A 84 -10.42 -7.79 9.01
CA PHE A 84 -9.27 -7.42 9.81
C PHE A 84 -8.35 -6.53 8.98
N GLY A 85 -8.06 -5.35 9.50
CA GLY A 85 -7.18 -4.37 8.91
C GLY A 85 -6.66 -3.43 9.97
N TYR A 86 -5.64 -2.69 9.61
CA TYR A 86 -5.02 -1.75 10.52
C TYR A 86 -5.55 -0.36 10.22
N PHE A 87 -6.08 0.29 11.25
CA PHE A 87 -6.54 1.67 11.18
C PHE A 87 -5.53 2.56 11.90
N ALA A 88 -5.35 3.77 11.44
CA ALA A 88 -4.43 4.72 12.08
C ALA A 88 -4.73 4.95 13.59
N LYS A 89 -5.98 4.75 14.02
CA LYS A 89 -6.36 4.79 15.44
C LYS A 89 -5.75 3.68 16.31
N ASP A 90 -5.35 2.56 15.69
CA ASP A 90 -4.80 1.38 16.37
C ASP A 90 -3.27 1.47 16.54
N PHE A 91 -2.63 2.50 15.97
CA PHE A 91 -1.19 2.69 16.04
C PHE A 91 -0.72 3.09 17.44
N ASP A 92 0.45 2.59 17.80
CA ASP A 92 1.13 2.89 19.07
C ASP A 92 1.51 4.38 19.16
N ARG A 93 0.88 5.08 20.08
CA ARG A 93 1.05 6.52 20.32
C ARG A 93 2.28 6.86 21.17
N THR A 94 3.12 5.89 21.51
CA THR A 94 4.35 6.10 22.27
C THR A 94 5.59 6.23 21.38
N LYS A 95 5.45 5.94 20.08
CA LYS A 95 6.54 5.97 19.12
C LYS A 95 6.96 7.40 18.80
N THR A 96 8.25 7.58 18.61
CA THR A 96 8.89 8.85 18.25
C THR A 96 9.39 8.79 16.81
N LEU A 97 9.81 9.91 16.25
CA LEU A 97 10.38 9.93 14.89
C LEU A 97 11.55 8.96 14.75
N GLU A 98 12.38 8.78 15.81
CA GLU A 98 13.54 7.87 15.77
C GLU A 98 13.16 6.42 15.50
N ASP A 99 11.99 5.99 16.00
CA ASP A 99 11.51 4.63 15.78
C ASP A 99 11.21 4.33 14.31
N PHE A 100 10.95 5.37 13.51
CA PHE A 100 10.64 5.26 12.09
C PHE A 100 11.87 5.37 11.18
N ILE A 101 13.03 5.75 11.71
CA ILE A 101 14.23 5.92 10.91
C ILE A 101 14.99 4.60 10.79
N GLY A 102 15.34 4.24 9.55
CA GLY A 102 16.12 3.03 9.30
C GLY A 102 15.75 2.30 8.03
N ALA A 103 16.23 1.07 7.94
CA ALA A 103 15.94 0.14 6.86
C ALA A 103 14.88 -0.86 7.30
N PHE A 104 13.92 -1.11 6.43
CA PHE A 104 12.78 -2.00 6.69
C PHE A 104 12.64 -3.04 5.57
N GLY A 105 12.37 -4.28 5.97
CA GLY A 105 11.85 -5.30 5.07
C GLY A 105 10.34 -5.12 4.94
N VAL A 106 9.88 -4.89 3.73
CA VAL A 106 8.46 -4.68 3.42
C VAL A 106 7.90 -5.94 2.83
N THR A 107 6.73 -6.34 3.29
CA THR A 107 5.86 -7.32 2.63
C THR A 107 4.60 -6.59 2.20
N ALA A 108 4.22 -6.72 0.93
CA ALA A 108 3.03 -6.08 0.37
C ALA A 108 2.31 -7.02 -0.58
N THR A 109 1.00 -6.87 -0.70
CA THR A 109 0.24 -7.42 -1.82
C THR A 109 0.41 -6.49 -3.01
N VAL A 110 0.87 -7.04 -4.13
CA VAL A 110 1.06 -6.30 -5.38
C VAL A 110 0.13 -6.88 -6.43
N ASP A 111 -0.75 -6.03 -6.94
CA ASP A 111 -1.67 -6.37 -8.02
C ASP A 111 -1.11 -5.87 -9.35
N VAL A 112 -1.07 -6.77 -10.33
CA VAL A 112 -0.66 -6.49 -11.71
C VAL A 112 -1.70 -7.13 -12.63
N ASP A 113 -2.35 -6.36 -13.47
CA ASP A 113 -3.34 -6.85 -14.44
C ASP A 113 -4.37 -7.82 -13.81
N SER A 114 -4.90 -7.45 -12.63
CA SER A 114 -5.87 -8.23 -11.84
C SER A 114 -5.33 -9.55 -11.25
N GLN A 115 -4.02 -9.72 -11.23
CA GLN A 115 -3.36 -10.83 -10.52
C GLN A 115 -2.64 -10.32 -9.28
N SER A 116 -3.05 -10.83 -8.13
CA SER A 116 -2.44 -10.50 -6.84
C SER A 116 -1.28 -11.43 -6.51
N SER A 117 -0.19 -10.89 -6.00
CA SER A 117 0.93 -11.67 -5.48
C SER A 117 1.59 -10.95 -4.31
N GLU A 118 2.03 -11.72 -3.32
CA GLU A 118 2.84 -11.16 -2.24
C GLU A 118 4.26 -10.89 -2.74
N LYS A 119 4.77 -9.70 -2.46
CA LYS A 119 6.14 -9.27 -2.78
C LYS A 119 6.84 -8.79 -1.54
N THR A 120 8.15 -9.02 -1.52
CA THR A 120 9.04 -8.48 -0.49
C THR A 120 10.07 -7.58 -1.14
N PHE A 121 10.29 -6.41 -0.52
CA PHE A 121 11.30 -5.45 -0.95
C PHE A 121 11.83 -4.67 0.25
N ARG A 122 12.86 -3.88 0.03
CA ARG A 122 13.47 -3.04 1.06
C ARG A 122 12.97 -1.61 0.90
N MET A 123 12.63 -0.99 2.03
CA MET A 123 12.34 0.43 2.15
C MET A 123 13.31 1.06 3.15
N ASP A 124 13.82 2.23 2.83
CA ASP A 124 14.67 3.00 3.72
C ASP A 124 13.98 4.32 4.04
N ILE A 125 13.94 4.66 5.32
CA ILE A 125 13.40 5.93 5.83
C ILE A 125 14.53 6.69 6.47
N ALA A 126 14.87 7.86 5.93
CA ALA A 126 15.95 8.72 6.41
C ALA A 126 15.39 10.04 6.94
N ARG A 127 15.98 10.54 8.02
CA ARG A 127 15.62 11.85 8.60
C ARG A 127 16.08 12.96 7.67
N ILE A 128 15.21 13.94 7.40
CA ILE A 128 15.57 15.21 6.79
C ILE A 128 15.75 16.28 7.87
N ASN A 129 14.80 16.36 8.80
CA ASN A 129 14.81 17.28 9.94
C ASN A 129 13.97 16.70 11.11
N ASP A 130 13.59 17.49 12.10
CA ASP A 130 12.82 17.05 13.27
C ASP A 130 11.35 16.67 12.97
N ARG A 131 10.92 16.79 11.73
CA ARG A 131 9.57 16.45 11.29
C ARG A 131 9.59 15.61 10.01
N ASP A 132 10.39 16.02 9.04
CA ASP A 132 10.33 15.47 7.69
C ASP A 132 11.29 14.32 7.50
N VAL A 133 10.87 13.35 6.71
CA VAL A 133 11.64 12.17 6.33
C VAL A 133 11.69 12.00 4.82
N LEU A 134 12.73 11.33 4.35
CA LEU A 134 12.85 10.84 2.99
C LEU A 134 12.60 9.34 2.98
N ILE A 135 11.68 8.89 2.16
CA ILE A 135 11.32 7.49 2.00
C ILE A 135 11.78 7.04 0.62
N SER A 136 12.54 5.96 0.56
CA SER A 136 13.00 5.33 -0.68
C SER A 136 12.70 3.84 -0.68
N GLY A 137 12.61 3.22 -1.87
CA GLY A 137 12.30 1.80 -2.00
C GLY A 137 10.82 1.46 -1.83
N MET A 138 9.90 2.38 -2.12
CA MET A 138 8.45 2.13 -2.08
C MET A 138 7.94 1.31 -3.28
N THR A 139 8.76 0.48 -3.86
CA THR A 139 8.38 -0.38 -4.99
C THR A 139 9.34 -1.56 -5.10
N ASP A 140 8.85 -2.66 -5.62
CA ASP A 140 9.65 -3.84 -5.99
C ASP A 140 10.26 -3.73 -7.42
N MET A 141 10.03 -2.61 -8.13
CA MET A 141 10.56 -2.37 -9.47
C MET A 141 12.05 -2.00 -9.40
N ARG A 142 12.86 -2.61 -10.26
CA ARG A 142 14.32 -2.37 -10.30
C ARG A 142 14.69 -1.12 -11.09
N ASP A 143 13.87 -0.76 -12.05
CA ASP A 143 14.08 0.35 -13.00
C ASP A 143 13.40 1.65 -12.57
N PHE A 144 12.77 1.65 -11.39
CA PHE A 144 12.14 2.82 -10.81
C PHE A 144 12.48 2.93 -9.32
N ALA A 145 13.14 4.01 -8.94
CA ALA A 145 13.57 4.28 -7.56
C ALA A 145 13.00 5.61 -7.07
N PRO A 146 11.70 5.66 -6.75
CA PRO A 146 11.08 6.87 -6.24
C PRO A 146 11.67 7.29 -4.90
N GLN A 147 11.82 8.60 -4.72
CA GLN A 147 12.16 9.22 -3.45
C GLN A 147 11.02 10.13 -3.03
N LEU A 148 10.40 9.81 -1.93
CA LEU A 148 9.20 10.47 -1.43
C LEU A 148 9.48 11.15 -0.10
N LYS A 149 8.77 12.23 0.17
CA LYS A 149 8.77 12.88 1.46
C LYS A 149 7.58 12.38 2.28
N GLY A 150 7.84 12.15 3.55
CA GLY A 150 6.81 12.00 4.56
C GLY A 150 7.08 12.97 5.69
N TYR A 151 6.14 13.11 6.60
CA TYR A 151 6.36 13.87 7.82
C TYR A 151 5.84 13.11 9.04
N TYR A 152 6.52 13.32 10.16
CA TYR A 152 6.11 12.77 11.45
C TYR A 152 5.11 13.72 12.12
N ASP A 153 3.94 13.18 12.39
CA ASP A 153 2.92 13.86 13.18
C ASP A 153 3.15 13.59 14.67
N LYS A 154 3.48 14.64 15.41
CA LYS A 154 3.81 14.56 16.84
C LYS A 154 2.59 14.32 17.74
N GLU A 155 1.39 14.68 17.29
CA GLU A 155 0.15 14.47 18.04
C GLU A 155 -0.37 13.04 17.83
N LEU A 156 -0.21 12.55 16.62
CA LEU A 156 -0.68 11.23 16.24
C LEU A 156 0.38 10.14 16.37
N HIS A 157 1.66 10.51 16.56
CA HIS A 157 2.79 9.59 16.68
C HIS A 157 2.91 8.62 15.49
N MET A 158 2.78 9.14 14.28
CA MET A 158 2.85 8.36 13.04
C MET A 158 3.50 9.16 11.92
N LEU A 159 3.95 8.47 10.87
CA LEU A 159 4.34 9.16 9.63
C LEU A 159 3.13 9.34 8.75
N ILE A 160 3.06 10.47 8.08
CA ILE A 160 2.06 10.76 7.04
C ILE A 160 2.77 10.90 5.70
N VAL A 161 2.20 10.26 4.68
CA VAL A 161 2.67 10.30 3.30
C VAL A 161 1.52 10.75 2.41
N GLU A 162 1.74 11.84 1.69
CA GLU A 162 0.74 12.48 0.83
C GLU A 162 1.08 12.27 -0.65
N PRO A 163 0.11 12.46 -1.57
CA PRO A 163 0.36 12.43 -3.01
C PRO A 163 1.45 13.44 -3.38
N GLN A 164 2.39 13.01 -4.20
CA GLN A 164 3.51 13.86 -4.61
C GLN A 164 4.20 13.33 -5.85
N TYR A 165 4.94 14.19 -6.52
CA TYR A 165 5.82 13.79 -7.61
C TYR A 165 6.89 12.81 -7.12
N ALA A 166 7.04 11.69 -7.80
CA ALA A 166 7.88 10.56 -7.42
C ALA A 166 9.06 10.31 -8.38
N GLY A 167 9.20 11.14 -9.41
CA GLY A 167 10.26 11.01 -10.41
C GLY A 167 9.74 10.67 -11.80
N MET A 168 10.64 10.20 -12.67
CA MET A 168 10.30 9.81 -14.06
C MET A 168 10.30 8.29 -14.18
N TYR A 169 9.32 7.76 -14.90
CA TYR A 169 9.24 6.36 -15.29
C TYR A 169 8.91 6.24 -16.79
N ASN A 170 9.78 5.60 -17.57
CA ASN A 170 9.61 5.39 -19.03
C ASN A 170 9.23 6.67 -19.79
N GLY A 171 9.83 7.80 -19.45
CA GLY A 171 9.59 9.09 -20.12
C GLY A 171 8.33 9.82 -19.65
N ALA A 172 7.56 9.28 -18.72
CA ALA A 172 6.41 9.93 -18.09
C ALA A 172 6.74 10.42 -16.67
N TYR A 173 5.98 11.40 -16.20
CA TYR A 173 6.08 11.93 -14.85
C TYR A 173 5.26 11.04 -13.91
N ALA A 174 5.92 10.40 -12.96
CA ALA A 174 5.28 9.54 -11.97
C ALA A 174 4.88 10.35 -10.73
N THR A 175 3.66 10.20 -10.28
CA THR A 175 3.11 10.80 -9.06
C THR A 175 2.58 9.69 -8.17
N LEU A 176 2.93 9.72 -6.89
CA LEU A 176 2.31 8.85 -5.88
C LEU A 176 0.83 9.19 -5.79
N GLY A 177 0.00 8.22 -5.99
CA GLY A 177 -1.44 8.31 -5.81
C GLY A 177 -1.95 7.18 -4.93
N PHE A 178 -3.14 7.36 -4.39
CA PHE A 178 -3.80 6.42 -3.49
C PHE A 178 -5.15 5.98 -4.05
N SER A 179 -5.66 4.85 -3.59
CA SER A 179 -6.97 4.35 -4.02
C SER A 179 -7.72 3.70 -2.87
N ASN A 180 -9.04 3.80 -2.93
CA ASN A 180 -9.96 3.03 -2.09
C ASN A 180 -10.57 1.83 -2.85
N GLY A 181 -10.03 1.50 -4.02
CA GLY A 181 -10.53 0.45 -4.90
C GLY A 181 -11.63 0.91 -5.88
N LEU A 182 -12.20 2.10 -5.69
CA LEU A 182 -13.20 2.70 -6.58
C LEU A 182 -12.67 3.93 -7.31
N SER A 183 -11.97 4.76 -6.56
CA SER A 183 -11.43 6.04 -7.02
C SER A 183 -9.94 6.11 -6.76
N ILE A 184 -9.28 6.93 -7.56
CA ILE A 184 -7.84 7.21 -7.45
C ILE A 184 -7.70 8.68 -7.07
N PHE A 185 -6.87 8.92 -6.06
CA PHE A 185 -6.62 10.23 -5.47
C PHE A 185 -5.16 10.62 -5.66
N TRP A 186 -4.90 11.82 -6.15
CA TRP A 186 -3.56 12.42 -6.28
C TRP A 186 -3.47 13.85 -5.73
N GLY A 187 -4.43 14.24 -4.88
CA GLY A 187 -4.53 15.55 -4.22
C GLY A 187 -4.77 15.40 -2.72
N ASP A 188 -5.96 15.03 -2.33
CA ASP A 188 -6.46 15.19 -0.96
C ASP A 188 -6.45 13.90 -0.11
N ALA A 189 -5.83 12.83 -0.60
CA ALA A 189 -5.70 11.58 0.12
C ALA A 189 -4.30 11.43 0.71
N GLY A 190 -4.13 10.50 1.65
CA GLY A 190 -2.83 10.17 2.19
C GLY A 190 -2.85 8.87 2.96
N MET A 191 -1.69 8.32 3.19
CA MET A 191 -1.50 7.16 4.05
C MET A 191 -0.72 7.52 5.31
N ALA A 192 -1.10 6.88 6.40
CA ALA A 192 -0.39 6.92 7.67
C ALA A 192 0.42 5.63 7.85
N VAL A 193 1.62 5.77 8.40
CA VAL A 193 2.48 4.65 8.77
C VAL A 193 2.68 4.67 10.27
N GLY A 194 2.35 3.58 10.94
CA GLY A 194 2.46 3.49 12.38
C GLY A 194 2.74 2.08 12.88
N TYR A 195 3.14 1.98 14.12
CA TYR A 195 3.48 0.72 14.77
C TYR A 195 2.26 0.06 15.40
N ILE A 196 2.15 -1.26 15.24
CA ILE A 196 1.37 -2.15 16.10
C ILE A 196 2.33 -3.23 16.56
N GLY A 197 2.67 -3.22 17.85
CA GLY A 197 3.73 -4.06 18.38
C GLY A 197 5.11 -3.71 17.81
N ASP A 198 5.77 -4.67 17.17
CA ASP A 198 7.10 -4.53 16.54
C ASP A 198 7.07 -4.27 15.03
N THR A 199 5.89 -4.16 14.47
CA THR A 199 5.67 -4.09 13.02
C THR A 199 5.01 -2.77 12.65
N LEU A 200 5.50 -2.12 11.59
CA LEU A 200 4.84 -0.96 11.00
C LEU A 200 3.80 -1.42 9.98
N TYR A 201 2.69 -0.74 10.01
CA TYR A 201 1.59 -0.94 9.08
C TYR A 201 1.24 0.36 8.39
N TRP A 202 0.68 0.24 7.21
CA TRP A 202 0.11 1.34 6.45
C TRP A 202 -1.40 1.32 6.60
N ALA A 203 -1.97 2.48 6.86
CA ALA A 203 -3.41 2.70 6.96
C ALA A 203 -3.78 4.00 6.25
N SER A 204 -5.07 4.23 6.05
CA SER A 204 -5.53 5.53 5.59
C SER A 204 -5.13 6.62 6.57
N SER A 205 -4.67 7.75 6.07
CA SER A 205 -4.35 8.91 6.90
C SER A 205 -5.62 9.43 7.59
N PRO A 206 -5.56 9.77 8.88
CA PRO A 206 -6.68 10.41 9.56
C PRO A 206 -7.03 11.79 9.01
N TYR A 207 -6.17 12.37 8.19
CA TYR A 207 -6.40 13.63 7.48
C TYR A 207 -6.97 13.44 6.07
N SER A 208 -7.08 12.20 5.60
CA SER A 208 -7.66 11.90 4.30
C SER A 208 -9.18 12.01 4.37
N PRO A 209 -9.85 12.74 3.48
CA PRO A 209 -11.30 12.80 3.43
C PRO A 209 -11.94 11.46 3.05
N GLU A 210 -11.17 10.61 2.36
CA GLU A 210 -11.59 9.30 1.91
C GLU A 210 -10.66 8.23 2.50
N GLU A 211 -11.21 7.10 2.93
CA GLU A 211 -10.41 5.94 3.29
C GLU A 211 -9.69 5.38 2.07
N VAL A 212 -8.37 5.20 2.17
CA VAL A 212 -7.54 4.61 1.12
C VAL A 212 -6.83 3.37 1.67
N ASN A 213 -6.66 2.35 0.84
CA ASN A 213 -6.09 1.06 1.24
C ASN A 213 -4.93 0.62 0.35
N SER A 214 -4.66 1.37 -0.69
CA SER A 214 -3.61 1.03 -1.65
C SER A 214 -2.97 2.29 -2.23
N TYR A 215 -1.77 2.13 -2.76
CA TYR A 215 -1.09 3.19 -3.52
C TYR A 215 -0.55 2.66 -4.84
N MET A 216 -0.30 3.58 -5.75
CA MET A 216 0.30 3.34 -7.06
C MET A 216 1.09 4.58 -7.51
N PHE A 217 1.88 4.41 -8.56
CA PHE A 217 2.56 5.52 -9.20
C PHE A 217 1.87 5.85 -10.52
N LEU A 218 1.03 6.88 -10.50
CA LEU A 218 0.26 7.36 -11.63
C LEU A 218 1.17 8.07 -12.62
N LEU A 219 0.94 7.86 -13.92
CA LEU A 219 1.76 8.46 -14.96
C LEU A 219 1.05 9.64 -15.63
N PHE A 220 1.78 10.73 -15.79
CA PHE A 220 1.30 11.97 -16.37
C PHE A 220 2.23 12.44 -17.51
N SER A 221 1.67 13.13 -18.48
CA SER A 221 2.43 13.72 -19.60
C SER A 221 3.18 15.00 -19.21
N THR A 222 2.83 15.61 -18.09
CA THR A 222 3.46 16.82 -17.54
C THR A 222 3.81 16.63 -16.07
N PRO A 223 4.74 17.41 -15.49
CA PRO A 223 5.09 17.31 -14.07
C PRO A 223 3.96 17.71 -13.12
N GLN A 224 2.97 18.44 -13.62
CA GLN A 224 1.77 18.80 -12.86
C GLN A 224 0.70 17.72 -13.07
N ALA A 225 0.40 16.99 -12.01
CA ALA A 225 -0.68 16.00 -12.02
C ALA A 225 -2.03 16.70 -12.19
N SER A 226 -2.71 16.37 -13.27
CA SER A 226 -4.06 16.87 -13.57
C SER A 226 -4.82 15.84 -14.41
N SER A 227 -6.14 15.91 -14.39
CA SER A 227 -6.98 15.01 -15.18
C SER A 227 -6.69 15.08 -16.70
N SER A 228 -6.28 16.24 -17.20
CA SER A 228 -5.91 16.43 -18.60
C SER A 228 -4.53 15.89 -18.98
N SER A 229 -3.62 15.75 -18.01
CA SER A 229 -2.27 15.21 -18.22
C SER A 229 -2.15 13.74 -17.84
N TYR A 230 -3.16 13.14 -17.22
CA TYR A 230 -3.18 11.76 -16.79
C TYR A 230 -3.19 10.78 -17.96
N LEU A 231 -2.23 9.89 -18.02
CA LEU A 231 -2.06 8.93 -19.11
C LEU A 231 -2.92 7.67 -18.94
N ARG A 232 -3.71 7.58 -17.87
CA ARG A 232 -4.50 6.38 -17.48
C ARG A 232 -3.65 5.12 -17.38
N GLN A 233 -2.46 5.28 -16.86
CA GLN A 233 -1.48 4.20 -16.67
C GLN A 233 -0.81 4.32 -15.31
N TYR A 234 -0.33 3.20 -14.81
CA TYR A 234 0.47 3.10 -13.57
C TYR A 234 1.86 2.60 -13.91
N ALA A 235 2.87 3.04 -13.18
CA ALA A 235 4.22 2.53 -13.33
C ALA A 235 4.23 1.01 -13.08
N GLY A 236 4.65 0.24 -14.09
CA GLY A 236 4.67 -1.21 -14.06
C GLY A 236 3.28 -1.87 -13.95
N SER A 237 2.17 -1.15 -14.19
CA SER A 237 0.78 -1.60 -13.98
C SER A 237 0.52 -2.12 -12.55
N LYS A 238 1.24 -1.56 -11.56
CA LYS A 238 1.25 -2.08 -10.18
C LYS A 238 0.45 -1.23 -9.21
N THR A 239 -0.32 -1.92 -8.38
CA THR A 239 -0.96 -1.37 -7.17
C THR A 239 -0.43 -2.11 -5.95
N TYR A 240 -0.14 -1.39 -4.89
CA TYR A 240 0.43 -1.90 -3.65
C TYR A 240 -0.57 -1.74 -2.51
N SER A 241 -0.84 -2.82 -1.78
CA SER A 241 -1.76 -2.85 -0.64
C SER A 241 -1.22 -3.74 0.48
N SER A 242 -1.89 -3.74 1.64
CA SER A 242 -1.59 -4.62 2.79
C SER A 242 -0.14 -4.57 3.25
N LEU A 243 0.46 -3.37 3.29
CA LEU A 243 1.87 -3.21 3.61
C LEU A 243 2.15 -3.48 5.08
N LYS A 244 3.12 -4.35 5.29
CA LYS A 244 3.71 -4.68 6.60
C LYS A 244 5.22 -4.47 6.52
N MET A 245 5.79 -3.77 7.49
CA MET A 245 7.21 -3.45 7.49
C MET A 245 7.85 -3.85 8.81
N LYS A 246 8.97 -4.53 8.74
CA LYS A 246 9.77 -4.85 9.93
C LYS A 246 11.15 -4.23 9.83
N PRO A 247 11.68 -3.66 10.92
CA PRO A 247 13.04 -3.16 10.93
C PRO A 247 14.01 -4.28 10.51
N LEU A 248 14.84 -4.01 9.53
CA LEU A 248 15.96 -4.89 9.22
C LEU A 248 16.97 -4.71 10.35
N GLN A 249 17.27 -5.79 11.07
CA GLN A 249 18.32 -5.74 12.08
C GLN A 249 19.59 -5.22 11.41
N GLN A 250 20.09 -4.08 11.84
CA GLN A 250 21.44 -3.67 11.51
C GLN A 250 22.33 -4.81 12.01
N ALA A 251 23.06 -5.43 11.08
CA ALA A 251 24.11 -6.37 11.46
C ALA A 251 24.91 -5.66 12.56
N SER A 252 25.00 -6.29 13.74
CA SER A 252 25.66 -5.66 14.89
C SER A 252 26.98 -5.06 14.41
N ALA A 253 27.38 -3.91 14.94
CA ALA A 253 28.59 -3.22 14.48
C ALA A 253 29.82 -4.18 14.43
N GLN A 254 29.82 -5.22 15.26
CA GLN A 254 30.79 -6.32 15.21
C GLN A 254 30.67 -7.21 13.95
N THR A 255 29.47 -7.46 13.44
CA THR A 255 29.28 -8.25 12.21
C THR A 255 29.59 -7.40 10.99
N ALA A 256 29.26 -6.10 11.01
CA ALA A 256 29.63 -5.16 9.97
C ALA A 256 31.16 -4.93 9.93
N ALA A 257 31.82 -4.81 11.08
CA ALA A 257 33.29 -4.72 11.19
C ALA A 257 33.94 -6.01 10.66
N ARG A 258 33.47 -7.20 11.03
CA ARG A 258 33.97 -8.48 10.50
C ARG A 258 33.71 -8.64 8.99
N ALA A 259 32.56 -8.18 8.48
CA ALA A 259 32.27 -8.19 7.06
C ALA A 259 33.11 -7.15 6.28
N ALA A 260 33.45 -6.04 6.89
CA ALA A 260 34.38 -5.05 6.33
C ALA A 260 35.80 -5.59 6.32
N GLU A 261 36.28 -6.22 7.41
CA GLU A 261 37.59 -6.88 7.46
C GLU A 261 37.73 -8.03 6.45
N SER A 262 36.67 -8.80 6.20
CA SER A 262 36.71 -9.90 5.21
C SER A 262 36.61 -9.43 3.76
N ARG A 263 36.29 -8.15 3.50
CA ARG A 263 36.13 -7.55 2.17
C ARG A 263 37.20 -6.52 1.84
N THR A 264 38.23 -6.37 2.67
CA THR A 264 39.39 -5.56 2.35
C THR A 264 40.29 -6.32 1.37
N GLY A 265 40.12 -6.06 0.08
CA GLY A 265 41.00 -6.53 -0.96
C GLY A 265 42.00 -5.42 -1.30
N SER A 266 43.28 -5.72 -1.37
CA SER A 266 44.30 -4.80 -1.93
C SER A 266 44.51 -5.16 -3.41
N ILE A 267 44.31 -4.19 -4.29
CA ILE A 267 44.66 -4.33 -5.71
C ILE A 267 45.93 -3.50 -5.93
N GLU A 268 46.97 -4.16 -6.40
CA GLU A 268 48.20 -3.49 -6.84
C GLU A 268 48.16 -3.28 -8.35
N THR A 269 48.15 -2.03 -8.77
CA THR A 269 48.24 -1.68 -10.19
C THR A 269 49.26 -0.55 -10.32
N GLY A 270 50.37 -0.79 -11.05
CA GLY A 270 51.37 0.21 -11.36
C GLY A 270 52.12 0.74 -10.16
N GLY A 271 52.41 -0.11 -9.15
CA GLY A 271 53.27 0.26 -8.00
C GLY A 271 52.58 1.11 -6.92
N GLN A 272 51.28 1.35 -7.03
CA GLN A 272 50.51 2.04 -5.96
C GLN A 272 49.50 1.06 -5.34
N ARG A 273 49.46 1.07 -4.01
CA ARG A 273 48.53 0.25 -3.21
C ARG A 273 47.25 1.03 -2.94
N PHE A 274 46.10 0.52 -3.42
CA PHE A 274 44.81 1.09 -3.15
C PHE A 274 44.03 0.15 -2.20
N THR A 275 43.52 0.72 -1.11
CA THR A 275 42.63 0.01 -0.20
C THR A 275 41.18 0.46 -0.52
N THR A 276 40.36 -0.41 -1.05
CA THR A 276 38.94 -0.13 -1.32
C THR A 276 38.11 -0.56 -0.13
N TYR A 277 37.38 0.37 0.46
CA TYR A 277 36.32 0.09 1.44
C TYR A 277 34.97 0.01 0.73
N LEU A 278 34.37 -1.15 0.70
CA LEU A 278 33.00 -1.33 0.24
C LEU A 278 32.01 -1.02 1.39
N THR A 279 32.06 0.19 1.89
CA THR A 279 30.96 0.78 2.64
C THR A 279 30.15 1.59 1.63
N GLY A 280 28.83 1.54 1.63
CA GLY A 280 27.95 2.20 0.65
C GLY A 280 28.09 3.74 0.55
N GLU A 281 29.22 4.31 0.97
CA GLU A 281 29.59 5.70 0.80
C GLU A 281 30.34 5.91 -0.52
N ARG A 282 30.10 7.02 -1.19
CA ARG A 282 30.76 7.44 -2.41
C ARG A 282 32.25 7.40 -2.24
N VAL A 283 32.93 6.55 -2.98
CA VAL A 283 34.39 6.61 -3.12
C VAL A 283 34.76 7.93 -3.82
N ALA A 284 35.40 8.83 -3.10
CA ALA A 284 36.00 9.99 -3.75
C ALA A 284 37.12 9.51 -4.69
N VAL A 285 36.93 9.73 -5.99
CA VAL A 285 37.99 9.48 -6.98
C VAL A 285 39.08 10.49 -6.71
N PRO A 286 40.33 10.07 -6.40
CA PRO A 286 41.40 11.03 -6.24
C PRO A 286 41.64 11.76 -7.55
N ALA A 287 41.75 13.09 -7.48
CA ALA A 287 42.10 13.92 -8.64
C ALA A 287 43.40 13.37 -9.28
N LYS A 288 43.40 13.21 -10.61
CA LYS A 288 44.62 12.91 -11.37
C LYS A 288 45.71 13.92 -10.97
N ALA A 289 46.80 13.42 -10.40
CA ALA A 289 48.01 14.21 -10.28
C ALA A 289 48.45 14.55 -11.71
N SER A 290 48.44 15.84 -12.06
CA SER A 290 49.09 16.36 -13.25
C SER A 290 50.59 16.18 -13.07
N GLY A 291 51.11 15.14 -13.71
CA GLY A 291 52.58 15.01 -13.83
C GLY A 291 53.09 16.00 -14.85
N ASN A 292 54.10 16.72 -14.46
CA ASN A 292 55.02 17.40 -15.37
C ASN A 292 55.82 16.40 -16.17
#